data_a74cabffe1f8866bd24b2165ce9c61c2
#
_entry.id   a74cabffe1f8866bd24b2165ce9c61c2
#
_cell.length_a   1.000
_cell.length_b   1.000
_cell.length_c   1.000
_cell.angle_alpha   90.00
_cell.angle_beta   90.00
_cell.angle_gamma   90.00
#
_symmetry.space_group_name_H-M   'P 1'
#
loop_
_entity.id
_entity.type
_entity.pdbx_description
1 polymer ?
#
loop_
_entity_poly.entity_id
_entity_poly.type
_entity_poly.pdbx_seq_one_letter_code
_entity_poly.pdbx_strand_id
1 'polypeptide(L)'
;ATALMLSWKYQIPSIILTDKTLAEGAYSFDIEALTPHPDLEPALRDGTGEYRRYAPTESGVSPLAFPGRRGVVVKANSYAHDEAGFTTEESGVVMGLQEKLLRKGESLAAELAAYPAVKTYGARGAGMTVICWGSEKWACIEAAENLGARVVQPLVLSPFPDRAWNETMIGAGKVACVENNATGQLARLLRQQGFDPGRSVLKYDGRPFAVDELKARLAEVFA
;
A
#
# COMPACT_ATOMS: atom_id res chain seq x y z
N ALA A 1 -3.95 -2.01 -12.04
CA ALA A 1 -5.37 -1.64 -12.10
C ALA A 1 -5.84 -1.02 -10.80
N THR A 2 -5.83 -1.72 -9.67
CA THR A 2 -6.34 -1.24 -8.36
C THR A 2 -5.74 0.11 -7.94
N ALA A 3 -4.42 0.29 -8.07
CA ALA A 3 -3.77 1.56 -7.74
C ALA A 3 -4.29 2.73 -8.59
N LEU A 4 -4.52 2.50 -9.89
CA LEU A 4 -5.07 3.50 -10.79
C LEU A 4 -6.53 3.82 -10.44
N MET A 5 -7.33 2.81 -10.16
CA MET A 5 -8.73 2.98 -9.71
C MET A 5 -8.80 3.82 -8.43
N LEU A 6 -8.00 3.49 -7.41
CA LEU A 6 -7.95 4.26 -6.16
C LEU A 6 -7.47 5.70 -6.38
N SER A 7 -6.48 5.91 -7.28
CA SER A 7 -6.04 7.26 -7.63
C SER A 7 -7.16 8.12 -8.21
N TRP A 8 -7.96 7.56 -9.11
CA TRP A 8 -9.10 8.27 -9.69
C TRP A 8 -10.24 8.48 -8.70
N LYS A 9 -10.58 7.44 -7.93
CA LYS A 9 -11.68 7.50 -6.96
C LYS A 9 -11.40 8.51 -5.84
N TYR A 10 -10.22 8.44 -5.25
CA TYR A 10 -9.82 9.29 -4.12
C TYR A 10 -9.10 10.57 -4.52
N GLN A 11 -8.80 10.75 -5.81
CA GLN A 11 -8.05 11.91 -6.31
C GLN A 11 -6.74 12.11 -5.53
N ILE A 12 -5.94 11.05 -5.47
CA ILE A 12 -4.65 10.99 -4.80
C ILE A 12 -3.61 10.31 -5.70
N PRO A 13 -2.32 10.56 -5.51
CA PRO A 13 -1.29 9.72 -6.11
C PRO A 13 -1.30 8.33 -5.46
N SER A 14 -1.15 7.27 -6.27
CA SER A 14 -0.84 5.94 -5.77
C SER A 14 0.58 5.55 -6.16
N ILE A 15 1.37 5.13 -5.19
CA ILE A 15 2.76 4.75 -5.37
C ILE A 15 2.87 3.24 -5.35
N ILE A 16 3.34 2.63 -6.44
CA ILE A 16 3.61 1.20 -6.53
C ILE A 16 5.10 1.01 -6.28
N LEU A 17 5.44 0.35 -5.18
CA LEU A 17 6.81 -0.03 -4.88
C LEU A 17 7.16 -1.32 -5.61
N THR A 18 8.28 -1.31 -6.29
CA THR A 18 8.85 -2.47 -6.99
C THR A 18 10.36 -2.48 -6.80
N ASP A 19 10.99 -3.59 -7.15
CA ASP A 19 12.44 -3.72 -7.17
C ASP A 19 12.95 -4.03 -8.60
N LYS A 20 14.27 -4.01 -8.76
CA LYS A 20 14.93 -4.26 -10.04
C LYS A 20 14.53 -5.60 -10.65
N THR A 21 14.49 -6.66 -9.86
CA THR A 21 14.19 -8.02 -10.32
C THR A 21 12.78 -8.12 -10.91
N LEU A 22 11.80 -7.47 -10.27
CA LEU A 22 10.42 -7.40 -10.78
C LEU A 22 10.30 -6.46 -11.98
N ALA A 23 11.00 -5.33 -11.99
CA ALA A 23 10.88 -4.33 -13.03
C ALA A 23 11.55 -4.73 -14.34
N GLU A 24 12.64 -5.50 -14.28
CA GLU A 24 13.42 -5.98 -15.45
C GLU A 24 13.07 -7.43 -15.82
N GLY A 25 12.33 -8.16 -14.97
CA GLY A 25 11.95 -9.54 -15.23
C GLY A 25 10.91 -9.67 -16.36
N ALA A 26 11.02 -10.74 -17.13
CA ALA A 26 10.03 -11.13 -18.12
C ALA A 26 9.32 -12.42 -17.65
N TYR A 27 8.00 -12.43 -17.74
CA TYR A 27 7.17 -13.54 -17.27
C TYR A 27 6.21 -13.96 -18.37
N SER A 28 6.09 -15.27 -18.57
CA SER A 28 5.04 -15.83 -19.43
C SER A 28 3.83 -16.20 -18.58
N PHE A 29 2.66 -15.79 -19.00
CA PHE A 29 1.39 -16.15 -18.36
C PHE A 29 0.26 -16.16 -19.38
N ASP A 30 -0.80 -16.89 -19.08
CA ASP A 30 -2.01 -16.89 -19.88
C ASP A 30 -2.77 -15.58 -19.64
N ILE A 31 -3.03 -14.83 -20.71
CA ILE A 31 -3.74 -13.56 -20.63
C ILE A 31 -5.20 -13.74 -20.13
N GLU A 32 -5.81 -14.90 -20.39
CA GLU A 32 -7.16 -15.23 -19.91
C GLU A 32 -7.20 -15.47 -18.40
N ALA A 33 -6.05 -15.77 -17.78
CA ALA A 33 -5.94 -15.90 -16.32
C ALA A 33 -5.89 -14.54 -15.59
N LEU A 34 -5.82 -13.42 -16.32
CA LEU A 34 -5.86 -12.10 -15.69
C LEU A 34 -7.25 -11.82 -15.14
N THR A 35 -7.28 -11.42 -13.87
CA THR A 35 -8.53 -10.93 -13.27
C THR A 35 -8.98 -9.67 -14.00
N PRO A 36 -10.28 -9.55 -14.33
CA PRO A 36 -10.81 -8.32 -14.91
C PRO A 36 -10.42 -7.10 -14.11
N HIS A 37 -10.10 -6.01 -14.79
CA HIS A 37 -9.79 -4.76 -14.12
C HIS A 37 -11.04 -4.19 -13.47
N PRO A 38 -10.94 -3.64 -12.25
CA PRO A 38 -12.04 -2.89 -11.68
C PRO A 38 -12.33 -1.65 -12.54
N ASP A 39 -13.59 -1.29 -12.64
CA ASP A 39 -13.98 -0.08 -13.33
C ASP A 39 -13.42 1.16 -12.61
N LEU A 40 -13.14 2.20 -13.39
CA LEU A 40 -12.76 3.50 -12.84
C LEU A 40 -14.03 4.21 -12.36
N GLU A 41 -14.11 4.47 -11.09
CA GLU A 41 -15.27 5.13 -10.45
C GLU A 41 -14.89 6.50 -9.85
N PRO A 42 -14.51 7.49 -10.68
CA PRO A 42 -14.24 8.82 -10.16
C PRO A 42 -15.53 9.45 -9.63
N ALA A 43 -15.43 10.18 -8.51
CA ALA A 43 -16.54 10.96 -7.98
C ALA A 43 -16.83 12.15 -8.92
N LEU A 44 -17.55 11.91 -10.01
CA LEU A 44 -17.88 12.94 -10.98
C LEU A 44 -18.99 13.87 -10.49
N ARG A 45 -18.90 15.14 -10.86
CA ARG A 45 -19.96 16.10 -10.65
C ARG A 45 -21.17 15.75 -11.48
N ASP A 46 -22.33 15.68 -10.87
CA ASP A 46 -23.63 15.41 -11.49
C ASP A 46 -24.54 16.66 -11.62
N GLY A 47 -24.20 17.75 -10.98
CA GLY A 47 -25.04 18.96 -10.90
C GLY A 47 -24.74 20.05 -11.93
N THR A 48 -25.66 21.05 -12.01
CA THR A 48 -25.59 22.23 -12.90
C THR A 48 -25.27 23.52 -12.17
N GLY A 49 -25.23 23.56 -10.85
CA GLY A 49 -24.91 24.73 -10.03
C GLY A 49 -23.45 25.19 -10.14
N GLU A 50 -23.04 26.13 -9.30
CA GLU A 50 -21.66 26.56 -9.19
C GLU A 50 -20.74 25.37 -8.90
N TYR A 51 -19.62 25.25 -9.62
CA TYR A 51 -18.63 24.21 -9.40
C TYR A 51 -17.54 24.70 -8.45
N ARG A 52 -17.33 23.95 -7.38
CA ARG A 52 -16.25 24.16 -6.43
C ARG A 52 -15.36 22.90 -6.41
N ARG A 53 -14.15 23.05 -6.96
CA ARG A 53 -13.22 21.92 -7.13
C ARG A 53 -12.92 21.19 -5.82
N TYR A 54 -12.93 21.91 -4.72
CA TYR A 54 -12.55 21.40 -3.41
C TYR A 54 -13.69 21.46 -2.39
N ALA A 55 -14.93 21.45 -2.86
CA ALA A 55 -16.10 21.42 -2.00
C ALA A 55 -15.97 20.39 -0.87
N PRO A 56 -16.32 20.73 0.38
CA PRO A 56 -16.33 19.79 1.48
C PRO A 56 -17.37 18.69 1.24
N THR A 57 -17.01 17.46 1.63
CA THR A 57 -17.88 16.30 1.54
C THR A 57 -17.69 15.44 2.78
N GLU A 58 -18.64 14.56 3.03
CA GLU A 58 -18.56 13.59 4.12
C GLU A 58 -17.36 12.65 3.95
N SER A 59 -17.13 12.13 2.75
CA SER A 59 -16.00 11.24 2.45
C SER A 59 -14.63 11.95 2.34
N GLY A 60 -14.61 13.29 2.29
CA GLY A 60 -13.41 14.07 1.98
C GLY A 60 -13.03 14.09 0.50
N VAL A 61 -13.75 13.37 -0.38
CA VAL A 61 -13.50 13.34 -1.83
C VAL A 61 -14.45 14.33 -2.51
N SER A 62 -13.92 15.42 -3.05
CA SER A 62 -14.72 16.42 -3.76
C SER A 62 -15.14 15.94 -5.15
N PRO A 63 -16.33 16.31 -5.64
CA PRO A 63 -16.75 16.01 -7.00
C PRO A 63 -15.76 16.52 -8.04
N LEU A 64 -15.39 15.66 -8.99
CA LEU A 64 -14.47 15.98 -10.07
C LEU A 64 -15.25 16.45 -11.31
N ALA A 65 -14.81 17.53 -11.93
CA ALA A 65 -15.26 17.92 -13.25
C ALA A 65 -14.05 18.22 -14.15
N PHE A 66 -14.19 17.90 -15.43
CA PHE A 66 -13.11 18.14 -16.40
C PHE A 66 -13.20 19.55 -16.99
N PRO A 67 -12.06 20.20 -17.26
CA PRO A 67 -12.02 21.45 -17.99
C PRO A 67 -12.75 21.35 -19.35
N GLY A 68 -13.36 22.44 -19.79
CA GLY A 68 -14.11 22.49 -21.04
C GLY A 68 -15.61 22.20 -20.90
N ARG A 69 -16.10 21.70 -19.77
CA ARG A 69 -17.55 21.61 -19.53
C ARG A 69 -18.15 23.02 -19.29
N ARG A 70 -19.31 23.27 -19.89
CA ARG A 70 -20.02 24.57 -19.70
C ARG A 70 -20.34 24.80 -18.22
N GLY A 71 -20.04 26.02 -17.72
CA GLY A 71 -20.25 26.39 -16.33
C GLY A 71 -19.31 25.79 -15.33
N VAL A 72 -18.18 25.23 -15.79
CA VAL A 72 -17.14 24.65 -14.94
C VAL A 72 -15.85 25.45 -15.11
N VAL A 73 -15.36 25.99 -14.00
CA VAL A 73 -14.01 26.55 -13.90
C VAL A 73 -13.23 25.65 -12.92
N VAL A 74 -12.19 24.99 -13.43
CA VAL A 74 -11.31 24.17 -12.61
C VAL A 74 -10.09 24.99 -12.25
N LYS A 75 -9.95 25.33 -10.97
CA LYS A 75 -8.76 25.99 -10.42
C LYS A 75 -8.08 25.05 -9.45
N ALA A 76 -6.81 24.79 -9.66
CA ALA A 76 -5.98 23.96 -8.80
C ALA A 76 -4.64 24.65 -8.57
N ASN A 77 -4.09 24.48 -7.38
CA ASN A 77 -2.77 24.97 -7.01
C ASN A 77 -2.13 24.04 -5.96
N SER A 78 -0.87 24.27 -5.62
CA SER A 78 -0.12 23.49 -4.63
C SER A 78 -0.16 24.05 -3.21
N TYR A 79 -0.81 25.21 -3.01
CA TYR A 79 -0.93 25.84 -1.71
C TYR A 79 -2.21 25.42 -0.99
N ALA A 80 -2.36 25.84 0.28
CA ALA A 80 -3.66 25.80 0.93
C ALA A 80 -4.65 26.69 0.18
N HIS A 81 -5.88 26.24 0.03
CA HIS A 81 -6.88 26.89 -0.82
C HIS A 81 -8.27 26.71 -0.25
N ASP A 82 -9.16 27.60 -0.65
CA ASP A 82 -10.59 27.49 -0.38
C ASP A 82 -11.29 26.45 -1.29
N GLU A 83 -12.58 26.32 -1.15
CA GLU A 83 -13.42 25.39 -1.93
C GLU A 83 -13.38 25.65 -3.44
N ALA A 84 -13.17 26.89 -3.86
CA ALA A 84 -13.09 27.28 -5.25
C ALA A 84 -11.68 27.14 -5.85
N GLY A 85 -10.66 26.89 -5.01
CA GLY A 85 -9.26 26.71 -5.41
C GLY A 85 -8.46 28.03 -5.36
N PHE A 86 -8.93 29.05 -4.67
CA PHE A 86 -8.13 30.25 -4.43
C PHE A 86 -7.21 30.03 -3.23
N THR A 87 -5.95 30.39 -3.39
CA THR A 87 -4.95 30.33 -2.33
C THR A 87 -5.38 31.18 -1.14
N THR A 88 -5.21 30.66 0.06
CA THR A 88 -5.54 31.36 1.30
C THR A 88 -4.59 30.97 2.42
N GLU A 89 -4.36 31.91 3.34
CA GLU A 89 -3.64 31.71 4.60
C GLU A 89 -4.60 31.86 5.81
N GLU A 90 -5.90 31.99 5.54
CA GLU A 90 -6.91 32.10 6.58
C GLU A 90 -6.99 30.80 7.38
N SER A 91 -6.74 30.89 8.69
CA SER A 91 -6.51 29.72 9.56
C SER A 91 -7.69 28.75 9.63
N GLY A 92 -8.93 29.25 9.63
CA GLY A 92 -10.12 28.42 9.66
C GLY A 92 -10.31 27.63 8.36
N VAL A 93 -10.04 28.25 7.20
CA VAL A 93 -10.11 27.59 5.90
C VAL A 93 -9.01 26.53 5.77
N VAL A 94 -7.78 26.84 6.18
CA VAL A 94 -6.67 25.89 6.18
C VAL A 94 -6.96 24.69 7.07
N MET A 95 -7.48 24.92 8.29
CA MET A 95 -7.87 23.84 9.20
C MET A 95 -8.97 22.95 8.58
N GLY A 96 -10.02 23.54 8.02
CA GLY A 96 -11.09 22.79 7.37
C GLY A 96 -10.60 21.95 6.18
N LEU A 97 -9.61 22.45 5.42
CA LEU A 97 -8.94 21.69 4.37
C LEU A 97 -8.19 20.47 4.93
N GLN A 98 -7.43 20.64 6.01
CA GLN A 98 -6.70 19.53 6.65
C GLN A 98 -7.66 18.46 7.18
N GLU A 99 -8.73 18.87 7.88
CA GLU A 99 -9.75 17.95 8.37
C GLU A 99 -10.41 17.16 7.24
N LYS A 100 -10.69 17.82 6.10
CA LYS A 100 -11.20 17.15 4.90
C LYS A 100 -10.22 16.12 4.36
N LEU A 101 -8.91 16.43 4.31
CA LEU A 101 -7.87 15.48 3.86
C LEU A 101 -7.74 14.29 4.81
N LEU A 102 -7.86 14.50 6.12
CA LEU A 102 -7.87 13.42 7.11
C LEU A 102 -9.08 12.49 6.89
N ARG A 103 -10.29 13.05 6.74
CA ARG A 103 -11.49 12.25 6.42
C ARG A 103 -11.33 11.43 5.13
N LYS A 104 -10.71 12.01 4.09
CA LYS A 104 -10.40 11.28 2.87
C LYS A 104 -9.48 10.09 3.13
N GLY A 105 -8.46 10.26 3.99
CA GLY A 105 -7.58 9.19 4.43
C GLY A 105 -8.32 8.06 5.16
N GLU A 106 -9.25 8.42 6.05
CA GLU A 106 -10.11 7.46 6.77
C GLU A 106 -11.02 6.68 5.81
N SER A 107 -11.65 7.39 4.85
CA SER A 107 -12.49 6.76 3.82
C SER A 107 -11.70 5.79 2.94
N LEU A 108 -10.48 6.15 2.57
CA LEU A 108 -9.58 5.26 1.83
C LEU A 108 -9.18 4.04 2.65
N ALA A 109 -8.83 4.21 3.92
CA ALA A 109 -8.46 3.11 4.81
C ALA A 109 -9.63 2.13 5.02
N ALA A 110 -10.85 2.65 5.17
CA ALA A 110 -12.05 1.84 5.27
C ALA A 110 -12.32 1.01 4.00
N GLU A 111 -12.14 1.59 2.82
CA GLU A 111 -12.28 0.85 1.57
C GLU A 111 -11.18 -0.21 1.41
N LEU A 112 -9.93 0.13 1.71
CA LEU A 112 -8.80 -0.80 1.64
C LEU A 112 -8.94 -1.99 2.58
N ALA A 113 -9.74 -1.90 3.63
CA ALA A 113 -10.04 -3.04 4.50
C ALA A 113 -10.79 -4.19 3.79
N ALA A 114 -11.44 -3.92 2.65
CA ALA A 114 -12.06 -4.94 1.80
C ALA A 114 -11.09 -5.60 0.81
N TYR A 115 -9.87 -5.06 0.66
CA TYR A 115 -8.86 -5.60 -0.24
C TYR A 115 -7.90 -6.56 0.48
N PRO A 116 -7.27 -7.50 -0.24
CA PRO A 116 -6.27 -8.38 0.33
C PRO A 116 -4.97 -7.60 0.63
N ALA A 117 -4.98 -6.84 1.73
CA ALA A 117 -3.85 -5.97 2.10
C ALA A 117 -2.63 -6.73 2.63
N VAL A 118 -2.80 -7.98 3.06
CA VAL A 118 -1.74 -8.87 3.55
C VAL A 118 -1.99 -10.26 2.99
N LYS A 119 -0.95 -10.91 2.48
CA LYS A 119 -0.99 -12.32 2.03
C LYS A 119 -0.15 -13.21 2.95
N THR A 120 -0.62 -14.43 3.14
CA THR A 120 0.08 -15.46 3.90
C THR A 120 0.27 -16.71 3.05
N TYR A 121 1.43 -17.31 3.14
CA TYR A 121 1.79 -18.56 2.48
C TYR A 121 2.27 -19.55 3.53
N GLY A 122 1.92 -20.82 3.39
CA GLY A 122 2.20 -21.86 4.37
C GLY A 122 1.17 -21.97 5.50
N ALA A 123 1.44 -22.79 6.50
CA ALA A 123 0.49 -23.12 7.58
C ALA A 123 0.35 -21.96 8.59
N ARG A 124 -0.89 -21.57 8.89
CA ARG A 124 -1.18 -20.50 9.87
C ARG A 124 -0.61 -20.77 11.28
N GLY A 125 -0.48 -22.03 11.68
CA GLY A 125 0.05 -22.43 12.98
C GLY A 125 1.57 -22.67 13.02
N ALA A 126 2.30 -22.26 11.97
CA ALA A 126 3.76 -22.40 11.95
C ALA A 126 4.38 -21.59 13.10
N GLY A 127 5.29 -22.22 13.86
CA GLY A 127 6.00 -21.57 14.98
C GLY A 127 7.04 -20.52 14.55
N MET A 128 7.23 -20.34 13.25
CA MET A 128 8.16 -19.41 12.63
C MET A 128 7.46 -18.63 11.51
N THR A 129 7.73 -17.33 11.43
CA THR A 129 7.13 -16.44 10.42
C THR A 129 8.23 -15.63 9.73
N VAL A 130 8.24 -15.68 8.40
CA VAL A 130 9.09 -14.84 7.55
C VAL A 130 8.25 -13.71 6.98
N ILE A 131 8.64 -12.47 7.23
CA ILE A 131 8.04 -11.28 6.61
C ILE A 131 8.90 -10.90 5.42
N CYS A 132 8.28 -10.64 4.27
CA CYS A 132 8.99 -10.18 3.07
C CYS A 132 8.12 -9.29 2.19
N TRP A 133 8.71 -8.65 1.21
CA TRP A 133 8.04 -7.89 0.16
C TRP A 133 8.77 -8.02 -1.18
N GLY A 134 8.14 -7.54 -2.27
CA GLY A 134 8.77 -7.49 -3.58
C GLY A 134 9.14 -8.86 -4.16
N SER A 135 10.28 -8.92 -4.83
CA SER A 135 10.77 -10.12 -5.51
C SER A 135 11.22 -11.24 -4.58
N GLU A 136 11.56 -10.94 -3.33
CA GLU A 136 12.00 -11.95 -2.34
C GLU A 136 10.92 -12.97 -2.02
N LYS A 137 9.66 -12.67 -2.33
CA LYS A 137 8.51 -13.52 -2.02
C LYS A 137 8.73 -15.00 -2.36
N TRP A 138 9.19 -15.28 -3.56
CA TRP A 138 9.34 -16.68 -4.02
C TRP A 138 10.45 -17.41 -3.32
N ALA A 139 11.61 -16.77 -3.16
CA ALA A 139 12.71 -17.34 -2.37
C ALA A 139 12.32 -17.56 -0.91
N CYS A 140 11.57 -16.62 -0.33
CA CYS A 140 11.04 -16.75 1.04
C CYS A 140 10.05 -17.92 1.16
N ILE A 141 9.13 -18.08 0.21
CA ILE A 141 8.15 -19.19 0.25
C ILE A 141 8.87 -20.53 0.22
N GLU A 142 9.79 -20.73 -0.72
CA GLU A 142 10.51 -21.98 -0.88
C GLU A 142 11.44 -22.27 0.31
N ALA A 143 12.18 -21.27 0.80
CA ALA A 143 13.02 -21.42 1.98
C ALA A 143 12.21 -21.69 3.26
N ALA A 144 11.07 -21.02 3.43
CA ALA A 144 10.19 -21.17 4.57
C ALA A 144 9.52 -22.56 4.60
N GLU A 145 9.10 -23.08 3.46
CA GLU A 145 8.50 -24.40 3.32
C GLU A 145 9.45 -25.50 3.83
N ASN A 146 10.71 -25.40 3.46
CA ASN A 146 11.77 -26.31 3.94
C ASN A 146 12.05 -26.23 5.45
N LEU A 147 11.69 -25.11 6.10
CA LEU A 147 11.89 -24.88 7.53
C LEU A 147 10.61 -25.05 8.36
N GLY A 148 9.49 -25.40 7.73
CA GLY A 148 8.18 -25.43 8.40
C GLY A 148 7.70 -24.05 8.88
N ALA A 149 8.16 -22.99 8.25
CA ALA A 149 7.77 -21.61 8.53
C ALA A 149 6.64 -21.15 7.60
N ARG A 150 5.94 -20.09 7.98
CA ARG A 150 5.02 -19.37 7.09
C ARG A 150 5.64 -18.07 6.59
N VAL A 151 5.12 -17.57 5.47
CA VAL A 151 5.51 -16.26 4.93
C VAL A 151 4.35 -15.30 5.00
N VAL A 152 4.61 -14.06 5.41
CA VAL A 152 3.66 -12.95 5.46
C VAL A 152 4.16 -11.82 4.58
N GLN A 153 3.35 -11.41 3.62
CA GLN A 153 3.66 -10.35 2.67
C GLN A 153 2.63 -9.22 2.78
N PRO A 154 3.00 -8.00 3.26
CA PRO A 154 2.14 -6.84 3.13
C PRO A 154 2.07 -6.41 1.66
N LEU A 155 0.86 -6.15 1.17
CA LEU A 155 0.58 -5.62 -0.18
C LEU A 155 0.24 -4.13 -0.14
N VAL A 156 -0.26 -3.65 0.99
CA VAL A 156 -0.54 -2.24 1.24
C VAL A 156 0.33 -1.78 2.40
N LEU A 157 1.03 -0.66 2.22
CA LEU A 157 1.94 -0.11 3.22
C LEU A 157 1.46 1.24 3.78
N SER A 158 0.63 1.97 3.02
CA SER A 158 0.05 3.24 3.46
C SER A 158 -1.27 3.50 2.74
N PRO A 159 -2.38 3.78 3.45
CA PRO A 159 -2.51 3.63 4.90
C PRO A 159 -2.19 2.20 5.35
N PHE A 160 -1.55 2.04 6.52
CA PHE A 160 -1.16 0.71 6.99
C PHE A 160 -2.39 -0.12 7.36
N PRO A 161 -2.48 -1.39 6.97
CA PRO A 161 -3.66 -2.23 7.19
C PRO A 161 -3.63 -2.89 8.58
N ASP A 162 -3.68 -2.10 9.65
CA ASP A 162 -3.49 -2.55 11.03
C ASP A 162 -4.32 -3.78 11.41
N ARG A 163 -5.62 -3.77 11.06
CA ARG A 163 -6.50 -4.89 11.38
C ARG A 163 -6.07 -6.18 10.69
N ALA A 164 -5.87 -6.13 9.37
CA ALA A 164 -5.47 -7.31 8.59
C ALA A 164 -4.09 -7.81 9.02
N TRP A 165 -3.18 -6.89 9.36
CA TRP A 165 -1.86 -7.21 9.88
C TRP A 165 -1.95 -7.91 11.24
N ASN A 166 -2.67 -7.33 12.20
CA ASN A 166 -2.85 -7.91 13.53
C ASN A 166 -3.47 -9.31 13.46
N GLU A 167 -4.56 -9.48 12.70
CA GLU A 167 -5.21 -10.77 12.51
C GLU A 167 -4.26 -11.81 11.88
N THR A 168 -3.41 -11.38 10.94
CA THR A 168 -2.42 -12.24 10.28
C THR A 168 -1.30 -12.64 11.23
N MET A 169 -0.86 -11.74 12.09
CA MET A 169 0.28 -11.99 12.97
C MET A 169 -0.08 -12.74 14.27
N ILE A 170 -1.35 -13.05 14.51
CA ILE A 170 -1.73 -13.93 15.63
C ILE A 170 -0.98 -15.25 15.52
N GLY A 171 -0.29 -15.63 16.60
CA GLY A 171 0.48 -16.86 16.68
C GLY A 171 1.74 -16.91 15.81
N ALA A 172 2.32 -15.76 15.50
CA ALA A 172 3.49 -15.66 14.61
C ALA A 172 4.75 -16.43 15.09
N GLY A 173 4.87 -16.69 16.38
CA GLY A 173 6.05 -17.36 16.95
C GLY A 173 7.34 -16.54 16.77
N LYS A 174 8.45 -17.19 16.38
CA LYS A 174 9.69 -16.52 16.01
C LYS A 174 9.51 -15.80 14.67
N VAL A 175 9.92 -14.53 14.56
CA VAL A 175 9.74 -13.71 13.36
C VAL A 175 11.08 -13.29 12.78
N ALA A 176 11.19 -13.33 11.44
CA ALA A 176 12.30 -12.75 10.69
C ALA A 176 11.77 -11.90 9.53
N CYS A 177 12.39 -10.74 9.29
CA CYS A 177 12.08 -9.87 8.17
C CYS A 177 13.19 -9.95 7.13
N VAL A 178 12.85 -10.37 5.91
CA VAL A 178 13.78 -10.57 4.79
C VAL A 178 13.64 -9.41 3.80
N GLU A 179 14.75 -8.76 3.49
CA GLU A 179 14.76 -7.59 2.62
C GLU A 179 16.01 -7.49 1.75
N ASN A 180 15.81 -7.06 0.51
CA ASN A 180 16.91 -6.80 -0.43
C ASN A 180 17.35 -5.32 -0.38
N ASN A 181 17.63 -4.84 0.81
CA ASN A 181 18.19 -3.51 1.06
C ASN A 181 19.06 -3.50 2.32
N ALA A 182 19.92 -2.48 2.44
CA ALA A 182 20.91 -2.39 3.51
C ALA A 182 20.36 -1.92 4.86
N THR A 183 19.17 -1.33 4.89
CA THR A 183 18.69 -0.57 6.06
C THR A 183 17.44 -1.18 6.73
N GLY A 184 16.88 -2.28 6.19
CA GLY A 184 15.70 -2.90 6.73
C GLY A 184 14.48 -1.97 6.68
N GLN A 185 14.14 -1.50 5.48
CA GLN A 185 13.11 -0.46 5.30
C GLN A 185 11.73 -0.94 5.73
N LEU A 186 11.34 -2.18 5.37
CA LEU A 186 10.09 -2.78 5.81
C LEU A 186 10.08 -2.99 7.33
N ALA A 187 11.18 -3.54 7.87
CA ALA A 187 11.30 -3.73 9.32
C ALA A 187 11.19 -2.42 10.10
N ARG A 188 11.74 -1.33 9.56
CA ARG A 188 11.61 0.02 10.16
C ARG A 188 10.19 0.53 10.09
N LEU A 189 9.51 0.36 8.95
CA LEU A 189 8.11 0.73 8.80
C LEU A 189 7.24 -0.01 9.80
N LEU A 190 7.41 -1.32 9.93
CA LEU A 190 6.65 -2.14 10.88
C LEU A 190 6.85 -1.67 12.33
N ARG A 191 8.09 -1.34 12.72
CA ARG A 191 8.34 -0.77 14.06
C ARG A 191 7.65 0.58 14.27
N GLN A 192 7.60 1.43 13.25
CA GLN A 192 6.86 2.71 13.31
C GLN A 192 5.35 2.50 13.51
N GLN A 193 4.82 1.38 13.02
CA GLN A 193 3.43 0.98 13.24
C GLN A 193 3.22 0.21 14.55
N GLY A 194 4.24 0.09 15.39
CA GLY A 194 4.17 -0.59 16.69
C GLY A 194 4.31 -2.11 16.63
N PHE A 195 4.75 -2.68 15.49
CA PHE A 195 4.95 -4.12 15.33
C PHE A 195 6.41 -4.52 15.44
N ASP A 196 6.67 -5.67 16.07
CA ASP A 196 8.00 -6.25 16.08
C ASP A 196 8.22 -7.12 14.82
N PRO A 197 9.11 -6.70 13.90
CA PRO A 197 9.44 -7.47 12.70
C PRO A 197 10.41 -8.63 12.98
N GLY A 198 10.79 -8.88 14.20
CA GLY A 198 11.81 -9.83 14.58
C GLY A 198 13.22 -9.47 14.10
N ARG A 199 14.02 -10.49 13.79
CA ARG A 199 15.38 -10.30 13.26
C ARG A 199 15.36 -9.99 11.77
N SER A 200 16.23 -9.08 11.33
CA SER A 200 16.37 -8.73 9.91
C SER A 200 17.40 -9.63 9.21
N VAL A 201 17.02 -10.15 8.04
CA VAL A 201 17.89 -10.86 7.10
C VAL A 201 18.03 -9.99 5.86
N LEU A 202 19.13 -9.25 5.76
CA LEU A 202 19.34 -8.24 4.71
C LEU A 202 20.37 -8.70 3.69
N LYS A 203 20.11 -8.45 2.39
CA LYS A 203 21.05 -8.63 1.30
C LYS A 203 21.07 -7.36 0.45
N TYR A 204 22.25 -6.85 0.15
CA TYR A 204 22.41 -5.59 -0.56
C TYR A 204 23.66 -5.55 -1.47
N ASP A 205 24.00 -6.70 -2.03
CA ASP A 205 25.11 -6.86 -2.99
C ASP A 205 24.67 -6.74 -4.46
N GLY A 206 23.42 -6.27 -4.69
CA GLY A 206 22.83 -6.10 -6.02
C GLY A 206 22.26 -7.35 -6.65
N ARG A 207 22.25 -8.48 -5.93
CA ARG A 207 21.70 -9.78 -6.38
C ARG A 207 20.53 -10.19 -5.53
N PRO A 208 19.54 -10.92 -6.09
CA PRO A 208 18.46 -11.52 -5.31
C PRO A 208 19.01 -12.60 -4.37
N PHE A 209 18.25 -13.00 -3.36
CA PHE A 209 18.55 -14.16 -2.54
C PHE A 209 18.47 -15.45 -3.36
N ALA A 210 19.50 -16.29 -3.28
CA ALA A 210 19.37 -17.69 -3.63
C ALA A 210 18.62 -18.44 -2.52
N VAL A 211 17.81 -19.42 -2.86
CA VAL A 211 16.98 -20.15 -1.89
C VAL A 211 17.83 -20.83 -0.81
N ASP A 212 18.91 -21.51 -1.20
CA ASP A 212 19.80 -22.17 -0.25
C ASP A 212 20.50 -21.20 0.70
N GLU A 213 20.97 -20.06 0.19
CA GLU A 213 21.53 -18.98 0.99
C GLU A 213 20.51 -18.47 2.02
N LEU A 214 19.30 -18.18 1.55
CA LEU A 214 18.24 -17.66 2.41
C LEU A 214 17.83 -18.67 3.47
N LYS A 215 17.67 -19.93 3.10
CA LYS A 215 17.36 -21.04 4.02
C LYS A 215 18.39 -21.17 5.13
N ALA A 216 19.69 -21.14 4.80
CA ALA A 216 20.76 -21.20 5.79
C ALA A 216 20.69 -20.02 6.77
N ARG A 217 20.53 -18.80 6.26
CA ARG A 217 20.43 -17.59 7.08
C ARG A 217 19.18 -17.57 7.97
N LEU A 218 18.04 -18.04 7.46
CA LEU A 218 16.81 -18.17 8.26
C LEU A 218 16.96 -19.23 9.35
N ALA A 219 17.61 -20.37 9.07
CA ALA A 219 17.87 -21.40 10.07
C ALA A 219 18.69 -20.85 11.24
N GLU A 220 19.73 -20.05 10.98
CA GLU A 220 20.52 -19.38 12.01
C GLU A 220 19.70 -18.37 12.83
N VAL A 221 18.79 -17.65 12.18
CA VAL A 221 17.91 -16.66 12.83
C VAL A 221 16.88 -17.32 13.73
N PHE A 222 16.37 -18.48 13.33
CA PHE A 222 15.35 -19.22 14.06
C PHE A 222 15.90 -20.21 15.10
N ALA A 223 17.20 -20.49 15.07
CA ALA A 223 17.85 -21.28 16.12
C ALA A 223 17.80 -20.52 17.47
#